data_49318bff7e28be4df0244d66a8a4860f
#
_entry.id   49318bff7e28be4df0244d66a8a4860f
#
_cell.length_a   1.000
_cell.length_b   1.000
_cell.length_c   1.000
_cell.angle_alpha   90.00
_cell.angle_beta   90.00
_cell.angle_gamma   90.00
#
_symmetry.space_group_name_H-M   'P 1'
#
loop_
_entity.id
_entity.type
_entity.pdbx_description
1 polymer ?
#
loop_
_entity_poly.entity_id
_entity_poly.type
_entity_poly.pdbx_seq_one_letter_code
_entity_poly.pdbx_strand_id
1 'polypeptide(L)'
;MAQYVYTMHRVGKIVPPKREILKDISLSFFPGAKIGVLGLIGAGKSTLLRIMAGVDTEIEGEARPMPGINVGYLPQEPKLDPQATVRDIVEEAVGQIKQAQARLDEVYAAYAEPDADFDALAAEQAKLEAILQASDGHNLERQLEVAADALRLPPWDAKVEHLSGGEKRRVALCRLLLSAPDMLLLDEPTNHLDADSVAWLEHFLHDFPGTVVAITHDRYFLDNVAGWILELDRGHGIPFEGNYSGWLESKAARLAQEAKQEASHAKAMKAELEWVRQGAKGRQAKSKARLQRFEELQSQEFQKRSETNEIYIPAGPRLGDKVIELHNVTKGYGDRVLIDNLSLSIPKGAIVGVIGGNGAGKSTLFRMLTGKEQPDSGTIEIGETVQIASVDQSRDSLEGNKTVWEQVSDGFEQIKIGNYEVPSRSYVGRFNFKGADQQKFVKDLSGGERGRLHLALTLKQGGNVLLLDEPSNDLDVETLRALEEALLDFPGSAIVISHDRWFLDRIATHILSYEDDGKVSFFEGNYTEFEADRKKRLGDAAAQPHRVRYKKLA
;
A
#
# COMPACT_ATOMS: atom_id res chain seq x y z
N MET A 1 -16.01 -32.73 -7.71
CA MET A 1 -14.65 -32.20 -7.98
C MET A 1 -14.67 -30.75 -7.59
N ALA A 2 -13.64 -30.28 -6.86
CA ALA A 2 -13.54 -28.86 -6.55
C ALA A 2 -13.38 -28.08 -7.87
N GLN A 3 -14.30 -27.16 -8.14
CA GLN A 3 -14.22 -26.27 -9.28
C GLN A 3 -13.32 -25.08 -8.90
N TYR A 4 -12.19 -24.92 -9.58
CA TYR A 4 -11.30 -23.78 -9.39
C TYR A 4 -11.69 -22.65 -10.34
N VAL A 5 -11.69 -21.42 -9.83
CA VAL A 5 -12.03 -20.21 -10.62
C VAL A 5 -10.90 -19.84 -11.56
N TYR A 6 -9.66 -20.09 -11.12
CA TYR A 6 -8.44 -19.80 -11.87
C TYR A 6 -7.38 -20.87 -11.61
N THR A 7 -6.62 -21.24 -12.64
CA THR A 7 -5.57 -22.25 -12.53
C THR A 7 -4.29 -21.77 -13.19
N MET A 8 -3.18 -21.93 -12.50
CA MET A 8 -1.82 -21.70 -12.99
C MET A 8 -1.05 -23.01 -12.94
N HIS A 9 -0.36 -23.37 -14.01
CA HIS A 9 0.45 -24.56 -14.08
C HIS A 9 1.83 -24.24 -14.62
N ARG A 10 2.85 -24.42 -13.75
CA ARG A 10 4.27 -24.19 -14.05
C ARG A 10 4.55 -22.82 -14.66
N VAL A 11 3.90 -21.78 -14.14
CA VAL A 11 4.04 -20.43 -14.66
C VAL A 11 5.40 -19.86 -14.29
N GLY A 12 6.15 -19.46 -15.33
CA GLY A 12 7.43 -18.76 -15.23
C GLY A 12 7.40 -17.46 -16.02
N LYS A 13 8.18 -16.47 -15.57
CA LYS A 13 8.36 -15.20 -16.29
C LYS A 13 9.78 -14.74 -16.20
N ILE A 14 10.38 -14.52 -17.37
CA ILE A 14 11.74 -13.95 -17.53
C ILE A 14 11.62 -12.56 -18.13
N VAL A 15 12.32 -11.59 -17.56
CA VAL A 15 12.41 -10.23 -18.11
C VAL A 15 13.86 -9.90 -18.52
N PRO A 16 14.06 -9.03 -19.51
CA PRO A 16 15.41 -8.62 -19.92
C PRO A 16 16.22 -8.04 -18.74
N PRO A 17 17.56 -8.29 -18.65
CA PRO A 17 18.41 -9.05 -19.57
C PRO A 17 18.55 -10.57 -19.27
N LYS A 18 17.63 -11.26 -18.66
CA LYS A 18 17.52 -12.67 -18.22
C LYS A 18 17.21 -12.81 -16.73
N ARG A 19 16.52 -11.84 -16.13
CA ARG A 19 16.09 -11.94 -14.74
C ARG A 19 14.80 -12.76 -14.70
N GLU A 20 14.86 -13.92 -14.07
CA GLU A 20 13.69 -14.75 -13.78
C GLU A 20 12.95 -14.17 -12.57
N ILE A 21 11.73 -13.69 -12.81
CA ILE A 21 10.88 -13.04 -11.77
C ILE A 21 9.96 -14.06 -11.13
N LEU A 22 9.33 -14.93 -11.93
CA LEU A 22 8.45 -16.00 -11.47
C LEU A 22 9.01 -17.34 -11.93
N LYS A 23 8.95 -18.35 -11.03
CA LYS A 23 9.56 -19.66 -11.22
C LYS A 23 8.57 -20.75 -10.86
N ASP A 24 8.17 -21.54 -11.87
CA ASP A 24 7.39 -22.77 -11.72
C ASP A 24 6.19 -22.64 -10.75
N ILE A 25 5.43 -21.55 -10.89
CA ILE A 25 4.28 -21.28 -10.04
C ILE A 25 3.11 -22.16 -10.49
N SER A 26 2.67 -23.05 -9.61
CA SER A 26 1.51 -23.93 -9.81
C SER A 26 0.51 -23.72 -8.68
N LEU A 27 -0.60 -23.04 -8.98
CA LEU A 27 -1.61 -22.62 -8.01
C LEU A 27 -3.02 -22.79 -8.59
N SER A 28 -3.97 -23.07 -7.71
CA SER A 28 -5.39 -23.14 -8.05
C SER A 28 -6.19 -22.31 -7.06
N PHE A 29 -7.08 -21.47 -7.57
CA PHE A 29 -7.83 -20.50 -6.78
C PHE A 29 -9.27 -20.97 -6.60
N PHE A 30 -9.74 -20.99 -5.34
CA PHE A 30 -11.09 -21.40 -4.99
C PHE A 30 -12.11 -20.30 -5.24
N PRO A 31 -13.37 -20.66 -5.56
CA PRO A 31 -14.48 -19.71 -5.61
C PRO A 31 -14.65 -19.01 -4.27
N GLY A 32 -14.86 -17.70 -4.28
CA GLY A 32 -15.09 -16.89 -3.07
C GLY A 32 -13.87 -16.68 -2.18
N ALA A 33 -12.69 -17.23 -2.52
CA ALA A 33 -11.48 -17.05 -1.73
C ALA A 33 -11.00 -15.58 -1.74
N LYS A 34 -10.54 -15.11 -0.58
CA LYS A 34 -9.93 -13.78 -0.40
C LYS A 34 -8.44 -13.98 -0.16
N ILE A 35 -7.62 -13.55 -1.11
CA ILE A 35 -6.19 -13.86 -1.15
C ILE A 35 -5.39 -12.57 -1.15
N GLY A 36 -4.56 -12.39 -0.11
CA GLY A 36 -3.57 -11.32 -0.04
C GLY A 36 -2.24 -11.76 -0.64
N VAL A 37 -1.67 -10.98 -1.57
CA VAL A 37 -0.37 -11.28 -2.19
C VAL A 37 0.71 -10.44 -1.55
N LEU A 38 1.68 -11.09 -0.94
CA LEU A 38 2.82 -10.47 -0.26
C LEU A 38 4.15 -10.79 -0.95
N GLY A 39 5.14 -9.99 -0.72
CA GLY A 39 6.51 -10.18 -1.22
C GLY A 39 7.27 -8.87 -1.30
N LEU A 40 8.58 -8.96 -1.41
CA LEU A 40 9.46 -7.80 -1.56
C LEU A 40 9.12 -6.99 -2.82
N ILE A 41 9.54 -5.73 -2.85
CA ILE A 41 9.45 -4.91 -4.05
C ILE A 41 10.29 -5.57 -5.16
N GLY A 42 9.67 -5.72 -6.35
CA GLY A 42 10.30 -6.42 -7.46
C GLY A 42 10.24 -7.95 -7.39
N ALA A 43 9.49 -8.55 -6.44
CA ALA A 43 9.26 -9.99 -6.37
C ALA A 43 8.31 -10.52 -7.45
N GLY A 44 7.70 -9.65 -8.27
CA GLY A 44 6.81 -10.06 -9.35
C GLY A 44 5.32 -10.03 -9.02
N LYS A 45 4.90 -9.40 -7.92
CA LYS A 45 3.49 -9.32 -7.51
C LYS A 45 2.58 -8.77 -8.61
N SER A 46 2.84 -7.56 -9.10
CA SER A 46 2.06 -6.93 -10.17
C SER A 46 2.16 -7.70 -11.49
N THR A 47 3.30 -8.36 -11.75
CA THR A 47 3.47 -9.25 -12.91
C THR A 47 2.54 -10.45 -12.80
N LEU A 48 2.41 -11.06 -11.62
CA LEU A 48 1.47 -12.16 -11.36
C LEU A 48 0.02 -11.73 -11.66
N LEU A 49 -0.42 -10.57 -11.15
CA LEU A 49 -1.77 -10.06 -11.42
C LEU A 49 -1.99 -9.76 -12.91
N ARG A 50 -0.99 -9.19 -13.59
CA ARG A 50 -1.08 -8.92 -15.04
C ARG A 50 -1.21 -10.20 -15.86
N ILE A 51 -0.53 -11.27 -15.47
CA ILE A 51 -0.68 -12.61 -16.07
C ILE A 51 -2.09 -13.12 -15.81
N MET A 52 -2.58 -13.04 -14.56
CA MET A 52 -3.93 -13.49 -14.21
C MET A 52 -5.02 -12.68 -14.92
N ALA A 53 -4.79 -11.40 -15.17
CA ALA A 53 -5.69 -10.53 -15.95
C ALA A 53 -5.61 -10.76 -17.46
N GLY A 54 -4.72 -11.61 -17.95
CA GLY A 54 -4.51 -11.83 -19.39
C GLY A 54 -3.84 -10.65 -20.12
N VAL A 55 -3.29 -9.68 -19.38
CA VAL A 55 -2.58 -8.50 -19.94
C VAL A 55 -1.16 -8.88 -20.35
N ASP A 56 -0.51 -9.77 -19.60
CA ASP A 56 0.81 -10.30 -19.90
C ASP A 56 0.69 -11.78 -20.28
N THR A 57 0.86 -12.07 -21.56
CA THR A 57 0.73 -13.42 -22.13
C THR A 57 2.06 -14.08 -22.47
N GLU A 58 3.19 -13.35 -22.35
CA GLU A 58 4.52 -13.88 -22.59
C GLU A 58 5.04 -14.61 -21.35
N ILE A 59 4.57 -15.83 -21.15
CA ILE A 59 4.87 -16.66 -19.97
C ILE A 59 5.33 -18.05 -20.39
N GLU A 60 6.05 -18.72 -19.51
CA GLU A 60 6.22 -20.18 -19.54
C GLU A 60 5.08 -20.82 -18.76
N GLY A 61 4.65 -22.02 -19.18
CA GLY A 61 3.52 -22.70 -18.54
C GLY A 61 2.15 -22.21 -18.98
N GLU A 62 1.13 -22.41 -18.17
CA GLU A 62 -0.26 -22.06 -18.46
C GLU A 62 -0.89 -21.29 -17.29
N ALA A 63 -1.65 -20.24 -17.63
CA ALA A 63 -2.44 -19.46 -16.69
C ALA A 63 -3.80 -19.15 -17.33
N ARG A 64 -4.90 -19.66 -16.76
CA ARG A 64 -6.22 -19.52 -17.37
C ARG A 64 -7.34 -19.43 -16.33
N PRO A 65 -8.32 -18.56 -16.54
CA PRO A 65 -9.58 -18.59 -15.81
C PRO A 65 -10.43 -19.79 -16.21
N MET A 66 -11.36 -20.19 -15.37
CA MET A 66 -12.41 -21.11 -15.72
C MET A 66 -13.27 -20.50 -16.85
N PRO A 67 -13.73 -21.28 -17.84
CA PRO A 67 -14.60 -20.78 -18.90
C PRO A 67 -15.86 -20.10 -18.34
N GLY A 68 -16.16 -18.89 -18.84
CA GLY A 68 -17.33 -18.10 -18.42
C GLY A 68 -17.11 -17.20 -17.21
N ILE A 69 -15.93 -17.22 -16.59
CA ILE A 69 -15.58 -16.32 -15.48
C ILE A 69 -15.20 -14.94 -16.00
N ASN A 70 -15.82 -13.92 -15.44
CA ASN A 70 -15.46 -12.52 -15.68
C ASN A 70 -14.40 -12.07 -14.68
N VAL A 71 -13.23 -11.67 -15.19
CA VAL A 71 -12.09 -11.20 -14.38
C VAL A 71 -11.97 -9.69 -14.47
N GLY A 72 -12.14 -9.01 -13.34
CA GLY A 72 -11.93 -7.57 -13.22
C GLY A 72 -10.53 -7.27 -12.70
N TYR A 73 -9.85 -6.30 -13.29
CA TYR A 73 -8.47 -5.93 -12.91
C TYR A 73 -8.30 -4.44 -12.66
N LEU A 74 -7.79 -4.08 -11.48
CA LEU A 74 -7.34 -2.74 -11.13
C LEU A 74 -5.81 -2.70 -11.19
N PRO A 75 -5.21 -2.07 -12.22
CA PRO A 75 -3.77 -1.86 -12.27
C PRO A 75 -3.33 -0.72 -11.33
N GLN A 76 -2.05 -0.66 -11.03
CA GLN A 76 -1.46 0.40 -10.22
C GLN A 76 -1.71 1.79 -10.82
N GLU A 77 -1.64 1.93 -12.15
CA GLU A 77 -1.96 3.14 -12.89
C GLU A 77 -3.08 2.85 -13.91
N PRO A 78 -4.35 3.13 -13.58
CA PRO A 78 -5.46 2.88 -14.48
C PRO A 78 -5.47 3.88 -15.64
N LYS A 79 -5.71 3.37 -16.85
CA LYS A 79 -5.92 4.19 -18.04
C LYS A 79 -7.42 4.46 -18.19
N LEU A 80 -7.81 5.71 -18.05
CA LEU A 80 -9.17 6.19 -18.24
C LEU A 80 -9.20 7.14 -19.44
N ASP A 81 -10.36 7.28 -20.09
CA ASP A 81 -10.54 8.25 -21.17
C ASP A 81 -10.40 9.68 -20.62
N PRO A 82 -9.41 10.48 -21.08
CA PRO A 82 -9.18 11.83 -20.57
C PRO A 82 -10.37 12.78 -20.81
N GLN A 83 -11.18 12.54 -21.86
CA GLN A 83 -12.29 13.40 -22.24
C GLN A 83 -13.59 13.09 -21.49
N ALA A 84 -13.69 11.88 -20.92
CA ALA A 84 -14.86 11.46 -20.16
C ALA A 84 -14.97 12.20 -18.81
N THR A 85 -16.19 12.30 -18.29
CA THR A 85 -16.45 12.75 -16.93
C THR A 85 -16.34 11.59 -15.94
N VAL A 86 -16.24 11.90 -14.64
CA VAL A 86 -16.29 10.90 -13.57
C VAL A 86 -17.54 10.05 -13.69
N ARG A 87 -18.68 10.69 -13.99
CA ARG A 87 -19.96 10.00 -14.17
C ARG A 87 -19.93 9.02 -15.32
N ASP A 88 -19.44 9.41 -16.49
CA ASP A 88 -19.36 8.55 -17.67
C ASP A 88 -18.56 7.28 -17.37
N ILE A 89 -17.39 7.43 -16.72
CA ILE A 89 -16.53 6.28 -16.38
C ILE A 89 -17.20 5.33 -15.38
N VAL A 90 -17.87 5.85 -14.36
CA VAL A 90 -18.52 5.00 -13.34
C VAL A 90 -19.77 4.32 -13.93
N GLU A 91 -20.52 5.01 -14.77
CA GLU A 91 -21.71 4.46 -15.43
C GLU A 91 -21.41 3.40 -16.47
N GLU A 92 -20.19 3.36 -17.04
CA GLU A 92 -19.75 2.24 -17.89
C GLU A 92 -19.92 0.87 -17.21
N ALA A 93 -19.65 0.80 -15.90
CA ALA A 93 -19.76 -0.43 -15.11
C ALA A 93 -21.18 -1.01 -15.08
N VAL A 94 -22.16 -0.14 -15.14
CA VAL A 94 -23.59 -0.47 -14.98
C VAL A 94 -24.36 -0.26 -16.28
N GLY A 95 -23.65 -0.16 -17.39
CA GLY A 95 -24.25 0.13 -18.70
C GLY A 95 -25.34 -0.88 -19.12
N GLN A 96 -25.15 -2.18 -18.84
CA GLN A 96 -26.14 -3.19 -19.12
C GLN A 96 -27.42 -3.02 -18.28
N ILE A 97 -27.25 -2.64 -17.01
CA ILE A 97 -28.38 -2.40 -16.08
C ILE A 97 -29.15 -1.17 -16.53
N LYS A 98 -28.48 -0.08 -16.90
CA LYS A 98 -29.10 1.14 -17.44
C LYS A 98 -29.83 0.88 -18.76
N GLN A 99 -29.22 0.10 -19.65
CA GLN A 99 -29.88 -0.30 -20.91
C GLN A 99 -31.12 -1.15 -20.63
N ALA A 100 -31.07 -2.07 -19.67
CA ALA A 100 -32.22 -2.86 -19.29
C ALA A 100 -33.34 -2.00 -18.68
N GLN A 101 -33.00 -0.99 -17.83
CA GLN A 101 -33.97 -0.02 -17.30
C GLN A 101 -34.62 0.81 -18.42
N ALA A 102 -33.81 1.41 -19.28
CA ALA A 102 -34.31 2.23 -20.39
C ALA A 102 -35.21 1.40 -21.31
N ARG A 103 -34.79 0.16 -21.61
CA ARG A 103 -35.59 -0.75 -22.45
C ARG A 103 -36.88 -1.18 -21.77
N LEU A 104 -36.88 -1.36 -20.43
CA LEU A 104 -38.09 -1.66 -19.66
C LEU A 104 -39.09 -0.49 -19.71
N ASP A 105 -38.61 0.74 -19.60
CA ASP A 105 -39.45 1.95 -19.75
C ASP A 105 -40.06 2.03 -21.15
N GLU A 106 -39.29 1.69 -22.21
CA GLU A 106 -39.81 1.60 -23.57
C GLU A 106 -40.89 0.51 -23.69
N VAL A 107 -40.68 -0.67 -23.07
CA VAL A 107 -41.66 -1.75 -23.04
C VAL A 107 -42.95 -1.31 -22.35
N TYR A 108 -42.86 -0.60 -21.22
CA TYR A 108 -44.05 -0.02 -20.55
C TYR A 108 -44.78 1.01 -21.42
N ALA A 109 -44.03 1.85 -22.15
CA ALA A 109 -44.66 2.78 -23.07
C ALA A 109 -45.35 2.05 -24.24
N ALA A 110 -44.74 0.97 -24.76
CA ALA A 110 -45.29 0.17 -25.87
C ALA A 110 -46.59 -0.55 -25.51
N TYR A 111 -46.87 -0.84 -24.23
CA TYR A 111 -48.16 -1.38 -23.81
C TYR A 111 -49.34 -0.43 -24.06
N ALA A 112 -49.10 0.87 -24.22
CA ALA A 112 -50.13 1.87 -24.50
C ALA A 112 -50.45 2.00 -26.02
N GLU A 113 -49.69 1.34 -26.88
CA GLU A 113 -49.90 1.40 -28.33
C GLU A 113 -51.11 0.53 -28.78
N PRO A 114 -51.91 1.01 -29.76
CA PRO A 114 -53.13 0.29 -30.19
C PRO A 114 -52.88 -1.10 -30.79
N ASP A 115 -51.67 -1.32 -31.37
CA ASP A 115 -51.28 -2.56 -32.06
C ASP A 115 -50.25 -3.37 -31.24
N ALA A 116 -50.24 -3.21 -29.89
CA ALA A 116 -49.27 -3.85 -29.00
C ALA A 116 -49.42 -5.38 -28.99
N ASP A 117 -48.29 -6.08 -29.20
CA ASP A 117 -48.20 -7.52 -28.96
C ASP A 117 -47.93 -7.78 -27.48
N PHE A 118 -49.00 -7.99 -26.72
CA PHE A 118 -48.94 -8.15 -25.26
C PHE A 118 -48.11 -9.35 -24.81
N ASP A 119 -48.12 -10.46 -25.59
CA ASP A 119 -47.39 -11.69 -25.24
C ASP A 119 -45.88 -11.50 -25.44
N ALA A 120 -45.47 -10.87 -26.54
CA ALA A 120 -44.07 -10.52 -26.78
C ALA A 120 -43.54 -9.50 -25.77
N LEU A 121 -44.31 -8.47 -25.45
CA LEU A 121 -43.94 -7.43 -24.48
C LEU A 121 -43.82 -8.03 -23.07
N ALA A 122 -44.73 -8.90 -22.66
CA ALA A 122 -44.70 -9.59 -21.36
C ALA A 122 -43.45 -10.50 -21.21
N ALA A 123 -43.10 -11.22 -22.28
CA ALA A 123 -41.89 -12.04 -22.26
C ALA A 123 -40.60 -11.19 -22.17
N GLU A 124 -40.55 -10.07 -22.88
CA GLU A 124 -39.43 -9.13 -22.83
C GLU A 124 -39.34 -8.45 -21.45
N GLN A 125 -40.47 -7.98 -20.90
CA GLN A 125 -40.56 -7.40 -19.55
C GLN A 125 -40.01 -8.37 -18.50
N ALA A 126 -40.49 -9.63 -18.49
CA ALA A 126 -40.03 -10.64 -17.54
C ALA A 126 -38.51 -10.86 -17.60
N LYS A 127 -37.93 -10.84 -18.80
CA LYS A 127 -36.49 -10.97 -19.01
C LYS A 127 -35.72 -9.75 -18.44
N LEU A 128 -36.22 -8.56 -18.73
CA LEU A 128 -35.58 -7.30 -18.27
C LEU A 128 -35.69 -7.16 -16.74
N GLU A 129 -36.86 -7.47 -16.18
CA GLU A 129 -37.08 -7.48 -14.73
C GLU A 129 -36.17 -8.50 -14.02
N ALA A 130 -35.97 -9.68 -14.59
CA ALA A 130 -35.04 -10.67 -14.04
C ALA A 130 -33.59 -10.14 -14.01
N ILE A 131 -33.16 -9.41 -15.05
CA ILE A 131 -31.83 -8.76 -15.08
C ILE A 131 -31.74 -7.69 -13.98
N LEU A 132 -32.75 -6.83 -13.85
CA LEU A 132 -32.78 -5.76 -12.86
C LEU A 132 -32.85 -6.30 -11.42
N GLN A 133 -33.61 -7.38 -11.22
CA GLN A 133 -33.72 -8.02 -9.90
C GLN A 133 -32.41 -8.71 -9.50
N ALA A 134 -31.74 -9.38 -10.44
CA ALA A 134 -30.46 -10.06 -10.19
C ALA A 134 -29.33 -9.09 -9.80
N SER A 135 -29.39 -7.82 -10.30
CA SER A 135 -28.38 -6.80 -10.09
C SER A 135 -28.80 -5.68 -9.11
N ASP A 136 -29.95 -5.84 -8.40
CA ASP A 136 -30.58 -4.77 -7.59
C ASP A 136 -30.68 -3.43 -8.34
N GLY A 137 -30.96 -3.52 -9.65
CA GLY A 137 -30.96 -2.38 -10.56
C GLY A 137 -31.97 -1.28 -10.22
N HIS A 138 -33.00 -1.59 -9.42
CA HIS A 138 -33.99 -0.60 -8.95
C HIS A 138 -33.40 0.44 -7.99
N ASN A 139 -32.25 0.14 -7.33
CA ASN A 139 -31.55 1.02 -6.40
C ASN A 139 -30.24 1.58 -7.00
N LEU A 140 -30.06 1.50 -8.32
CA LEU A 140 -28.80 1.78 -8.99
C LEU A 140 -28.21 3.17 -8.66
N GLU A 141 -28.98 4.24 -8.76
CA GLU A 141 -28.50 5.60 -8.46
C GLU A 141 -28.02 5.69 -7.00
N ARG A 142 -28.73 5.07 -6.07
CA ARG A 142 -28.32 5.02 -4.67
C ARG A 142 -27.00 4.23 -4.47
N GLN A 143 -26.83 3.11 -5.18
CA GLN A 143 -25.59 2.35 -5.12
C GLN A 143 -24.39 3.15 -5.67
N LEU A 144 -24.61 3.87 -6.77
CA LEU A 144 -23.60 4.77 -7.35
C LEU A 144 -23.23 5.88 -6.36
N GLU A 145 -24.20 6.52 -5.72
CA GLU A 145 -23.95 7.59 -4.74
C GLU A 145 -23.22 7.05 -3.49
N VAL A 146 -23.66 5.92 -2.93
CA VAL A 146 -23.01 5.31 -1.77
C VAL A 146 -21.57 4.94 -2.06
N ALA A 147 -21.29 4.31 -3.21
CA ALA A 147 -19.93 3.95 -3.59
C ALA A 147 -19.06 5.21 -3.86
N ALA A 148 -19.63 6.22 -4.51
CA ALA A 148 -18.94 7.47 -4.79
C ALA A 148 -18.60 8.26 -3.52
N ASP A 149 -19.51 8.31 -2.56
CA ASP A 149 -19.28 8.98 -1.27
C ASP A 149 -18.27 8.20 -0.42
N ALA A 150 -18.39 6.87 -0.37
CA ALA A 150 -17.47 6.00 0.36
C ALA A 150 -16.02 6.11 -0.14
N LEU A 151 -15.83 6.16 -1.45
CA LEU A 151 -14.51 6.33 -2.08
C LEU A 151 -14.13 7.80 -2.27
N ARG A 152 -14.97 8.74 -1.81
CA ARG A 152 -14.75 10.20 -1.90
C ARG A 152 -14.37 10.62 -3.32
N LEU A 153 -15.18 10.22 -4.29
CA LEU A 153 -14.94 10.55 -5.69
C LEU A 153 -15.01 12.07 -5.91
N PRO A 154 -14.29 12.59 -6.94
CA PRO A 154 -14.47 13.96 -7.41
C PRO A 154 -15.92 14.23 -7.84
N PRO A 155 -16.30 15.50 -8.05
CA PRO A 155 -17.61 15.85 -8.62
C PRO A 155 -17.91 15.07 -9.89
N TRP A 156 -19.17 14.67 -10.07
CA TRP A 156 -19.61 13.84 -11.20
C TRP A 156 -19.31 14.44 -12.58
N ASP A 157 -19.31 15.77 -12.69
CA ASP A 157 -19.03 16.55 -13.89
C ASP A 157 -17.54 16.84 -14.12
N ALA A 158 -16.68 16.46 -13.18
CA ALA A 158 -15.24 16.65 -13.32
C ALA A 158 -14.68 15.79 -14.46
N LYS A 159 -13.86 16.40 -15.33
CA LYS A 159 -13.19 15.67 -16.41
C LYS A 159 -11.97 14.92 -15.91
N VAL A 160 -11.78 13.72 -16.44
CA VAL A 160 -10.67 12.82 -16.07
C VAL A 160 -9.29 13.45 -16.32
N GLU A 161 -9.14 14.29 -17.36
CA GLU A 161 -7.87 14.97 -17.66
C GLU A 161 -7.36 15.85 -16.50
N HIS A 162 -8.29 16.45 -15.72
CA HIS A 162 -7.96 17.34 -14.60
C HIS A 162 -7.77 16.63 -13.26
N LEU A 163 -8.02 15.32 -13.21
CA LEU A 163 -7.92 14.54 -11.99
C LEU A 163 -6.45 14.19 -11.67
N SER A 164 -6.12 14.22 -10.39
CA SER A 164 -4.87 13.67 -9.88
C SER A 164 -4.80 12.14 -10.08
N GLY A 165 -3.61 11.56 -10.01
CA GLY A 165 -3.43 10.10 -10.12
C GLY A 165 -4.24 9.32 -9.10
N GLY A 166 -4.30 9.79 -7.85
CA GLY A 166 -5.11 9.17 -6.79
C GLY A 166 -6.62 9.25 -7.05
N GLU A 167 -7.12 10.37 -7.59
CA GLU A 167 -8.52 10.51 -7.97
C GLU A 167 -8.89 9.58 -9.12
N LYS A 168 -8.06 9.53 -10.18
CA LYS A 168 -8.24 8.58 -11.30
C LYS A 168 -8.35 7.14 -10.80
N ARG A 169 -7.52 6.80 -9.82
CA ARG A 169 -7.50 5.46 -9.24
C ARG A 169 -8.77 5.15 -8.46
N ARG A 170 -9.28 6.09 -7.64
CA ARG A 170 -10.55 5.93 -6.93
C ARG A 170 -11.73 5.76 -7.88
N VAL A 171 -11.77 6.53 -8.97
CA VAL A 171 -12.80 6.40 -10.02
C VAL A 171 -12.73 5.02 -10.69
N ALA A 172 -11.52 4.55 -11.03
CA ALA A 172 -11.33 3.23 -11.63
C ALA A 172 -11.72 2.10 -10.68
N LEU A 173 -11.38 2.22 -9.38
CA LEU A 173 -11.78 1.27 -8.35
C LEU A 173 -13.30 1.23 -8.22
N CYS A 174 -13.96 2.39 -8.11
CA CYS A 174 -15.42 2.48 -8.05
C CYS A 174 -16.09 1.78 -9.24
N ARG A 175 -15.66 2.08 -10.46
CA ARG A 175 -16.13 1.42 -11.68
C ARG A 175 -15.99 -0.09 -11.58
N LEU A 176 -14.80 -0.57 -11.16
CA LEU A 176 -14.52 -2.01 -11.07
C LEU A 176 -15.41 -2.71 -10.04
N LEU A 177 -15.59 -2.13 -8.85
CA LEU A 177 -16.43 -2.73 -7.81
C LEU A 177 -17.90 -2.81 -8.23
N LEU A 178 -18.40 -1.77 -8.89
CA LEU A 178 -19.79 -1.72 -9.38
C LEU A 178 -20.04 -2.67 -10.57
N SER A 179 -19.01 -3.05 -11.33
CA SER A 179 -19.15 -4.06 -12.40
C SER A 179 -19.32 -5.48 -11.89
N ALA A 180 -19.13 -5.72 -10.58
CA ALA A 180 -19.32 -6.97 -9.88
C ALA A 180 -18.83 -8.22 -10.65
N PRO A 181 -17.54 -8.32 -11.03
CA PRO A 181 -17.00 -9.47 -11.74
C PRO A 181 -16.94 -10.70 -10.82
N ASP A 182 -16.79 -11.90 -11.39
CA ASP A 182 -16.65 -13.15 -10.62
C ASP A 182 -15.31 -13.22 -9.87
N MET A 183 -14.28 -12.55 -10.40
CA MET A 183 -12.95 -12.49 -9.82
C MET A 183 -12.38 -11.08 -9.89
N LEU A 184 -11.95 -10.54 -8.75
CA LEU A 184 -11.30 -9.24 -8.61
C LEU A 184 -9.80 -9.41 -8.44
N LEU A 185 -9.03 -8.72 -9.28
CA LEU A 185 -7.57 -8.60 -9.18
C LEU A 185 -7.23 -7.14 -8.86
N LEU A 186 -6.73 -6.88 -7.66
CA LEU A 186 -6.52 -5.54 -7.14
C LEU A 186 -5.02 -5.30 -6.86
N ASP A 187 -4.42 -4.36 -7.57
CA ASP A 187 -3.01 -3.98 -7.36
C ASP A 187 -2.95 -2.70 -6.50
N GLU A 188 -2.62 -2.84 -5.22
CA GLU A 188 -2.55 -1.80 -4.20
C GLU A 188 -3.86 -0.97 -4.05
N PRO A 189 -5.03 -1.59 -3.83
CA PRO A 189 -6.31 -0.88 -3.83
C PRO A 189 -6.46 0.13 -2.69
N THR A 190 -5.70 0.00 -1.61
CA THR A 190 -5.75 0.87 -0.44
C THR A 190 -4.92 2.15 -0.59
N ASN A 191 -3.99 2.21 -1.57
CA ASN A 191 -3.18 3.40 -1.79
C ASN A 191 -4.03 4.60 -2.21
N HIS A 192 -3.75 5.76 -1.62
CA HIS A 192 -4.48 7.03 -1.80
C HIS A 192 -5.92 7.03 -1.26
N LEU A 193 -6.35 5.99 -0.53
CA LEU A 193 -7.57 5.99 0.25
C LEU A 193 -7.28 6.49 1.67
N ASP A 194 -8.23 7.19 2.26
CA ASP A 194 -8.17 7.48 3.69
C ASP A 194 -8.72 6.30 4.52
N ALA A 195 -8.49 6.33 5.82
CA ALA A 195 -8.83 5.23 6.71
C ALA A 195 -10.32 4.83 6.66
N ASP A 196 -11.24 5.79 6.50
CA ASP A 196 -12.67 5.51 6.41
C ASP A 196 -13.02 4.82 5.10
N SER A 197 -12.44 5.25 3.98
CA SER A 197 -12.61 4.62 2.67
C SER A 197 -12.00 3.20 2.63
N VAL A 198 -10.87 2.99 3.31
CA VAL A 198 -10.27 1.65 3.44
C VAL A 198 -11.18 0.74 4.25
N ALA A 199 -11.72 1.20 5.39
CA ALA A 199 -12.64 0.42 6.21
C ALA A 199 -13.91 0.02 5.43
N TRP A 200 -14.46 0.94 4.62
CA TRP A 200 -15.58 0.62 3.74
C TRP A 200 -15.21 -0.45 2.70
N LEU A 201 -14.03 -0.31 2.07
CA LEU A 201 -13.54 -1.28 1.08
C LEU A 201 -13.34 -2.67 1.71
N GLU A 202 -12.84 -2.74 2.94
CA GLU A 202 -12.70 -4.00 3.69
C GLU A 202 -14.05 -4.70 3.83
N HIS A 203 -15.09 -3.97 4.30
CA HIS A 203 -16.45 -4.53 4.43
C HIS A 203 -17.01 -4.98 3.08
N PHE A 204 -16.87 -4.14 2.05
CA PHE A 204 -17.33 -4.48 0.70
C PHE A 204 -16.69 -5.77 0.18
N LEU A 205 -15.35 -5.90 0.30
CA LEU A 205 -14.63 -7.08 -0.19
C LEU A 205 -14.86 -8.32 0.67
N HIS A 206 -15.10 -8.16 1.97
CA HIS A 206 -15.49 -9.26 2.84
C HIS A 206 -16.82 -9.88 2.39
N ASP A 207 -17.81 -9.04 2.09
CA ASP A 207 -19.15 -9.47 1.68
C ASP A 207 -19.25 -9.81 0.19
N PHE A 208 -18.24 -9.45 -0.59
CA PHE A 208 -18.20 -9.74 -2.02
C PHE A 208 -18.21 -11.25 -2.29
N PRO A 209 -19.19 -11.79 -3.09
CA PRO A 209 -19.34 -13.24 -3.28
C PRO A 209 -18.23 -13.87 -4.14
N GLY A 210 -17.58 -13.08 -5.00
CA GLY A 210 -16.54 -13.52 -5.92
C GLY A 210 -15.18 -13.71 -5.24
N THR A 211 -14.24 -14.24 -6.02
CA THR A 211 -12.84 -14.40 -5.58
C THR A 211 -12.10 -13.07 -5.64
N VAL A 212 -11.30 -12.77 -4.64
CA VAL A 212 -10.48 -11.55 -4.59
C VAL A 212 -9.01 -11.93 -4.46
N VAL A 213 -8.16 -11.36 -5.32
CA VAL A 213 -6.70 -11.42 -5.18
C VAL A 213 -6.20 -9.98 -5.10
N ALA A 214 -5.69 -9.59 -3.95
CA ALA A 214 -5.23 -8.23 -3.69
C ALA A 214 -3.75 -8.18 -3.32
N ILE A 215 -3.00 -7.34 -4.02
CA ILE A 215 -1.68 -6.92 -3.58
C ILE A 215 -1.90 -5.69 -2.71
N THR A 216 -1.44 -5.71 -1.47
CA THR A 216 -1.44 -4.53 -0.62
C THR A 216 -0.38 -4.64 0.47
N HIS A 217 0.07 -3.51 0.95
CA HIS A 217 0.95 -3.39 2.11
C HIS A 217 0.18 -3.00 3.38
N ASP A 218 -1.13 -2.77 3.29
CA ASP A 218 -2.02 -2.52 4.43
C ASP A 218 -2.28 -3.83 5.18
N ARG A 219 -1.69 -3.94 6.35
CA ARG A 219 -1.71 -5.15 7.18
C ARG A 219 -3.08 -5.38 7.83
N TYR A 220 -3.80 -4.32 8.21
CA TYR A 220 -5.16 -4.43 8.71
C TYR A 220 -6.11 -4.94 7.64
N PHE A 221 -5.97 -4.41 6.42
CA PHE A 221 -6.73 -4.91 5.28
C PHE A 221 -6.49 -6.41 5.06
N LEU A 222 -5.23 -6.85 5.10
CA LEU A 222 -4.88 -8.28 4.95
C LEU A 222 -5.42 -9.12 6.11
N ASP A 223 -5.43 -8.60 7.33
CA ASP A 223 -5.93 -9.32 8.49
C ASP A 223 -7.46 -9.45 8.49
N ASN A 224 -8.16 -8.42 8.02
CA ASN A 224 -9.63 -8.35 8.02
C ASN A 224 -10.27 -9.01 6.80
N VAL A 225 -9.62 -8.96 5.63
CA VAL A 225 -10.21 -9.43 4.37
C VAL A 225 -9.63 -10.78 3.93
N ALA A 226 -8.32 -11.00 4.08
CA ALA A 226 -7.69 -12.18 3.51
C ALA A 226 -7.91 -13.43 4.38
N GLY A 227 -8.43 -14.50 3.77
CA GLY A 227 -8.43 -15.85 4.34
C GLY A 227 -7.24 -16.70 3.87
N TRP A 228 -6.51 -16.21 2.88
CA TRP A 228 -5.30 -16.82 2.34
C TRP A 228 -4.24 -15.75 2.07
N ILE A 229 -2.98 -16.09 2.34
CA ILE A 229 -1.82 -15.28 1.97
C ILE A 229 -1.00 -16.04 0.94
N LEU A 230 -0.68 -15.38 -0.18
CA LEU A 230 0.25 -15.87 -1.18
C LEU A 230 1.55 -15.07 -1.07
N GLU A 231 2.57 -15.65 -0.48
CA GLU A 231 3.89 -15.04 -0.41
C GLU A 231 4.68 -15.33 -1.69
N LEU A 232 5.16 -14.28 -2.37
CA LEU A 232 6.13 -14.41 -3.45
C LEU A 232 7.54 -14.22 -2.88
N ASP A 233 8.27 -15.32 -2.75
CA ASP A 233 9.65 -15.33 -2.29
C ASP A 233 10.56 -15.98 -3.34
N ARG A 234 11.59 -15.26 -3.78
CA ARG A 234 12.61 -15.72 -4.75
C ARG A 234 12.02 -16.31 -6.05
N GLY A 235 10.89 -15.77 -6.48
CA GLY A 235 10.16 -16.19 -7.67
C GLY A 235 9.17 -17.35 -7.45
N HIS A 236 9.13 -17.95 -6.27
CA HIS A 236 8.18 -19.01 -5.92
C HIS A 236 6.96 -18.45 -5.20
N GLY A 237 5.80 -19.06 -5.45
CA GLY A 237 4.56 -18.75 -4.74
C GLY A 237 4.34 -19.72 -3.59
N ILE A 238 4.29 -19.20 -2.37
CA ILE A 238 4.09 -19.99 -1.14
C ILE A 238 2.70 -19.63 -0.58
N PRO A 239 1.69 -20.51 -0.74
CA PRO A 239 0.38 -20.27 -0.18
C PRO A 239 0.35 -20.57 1.33
N PHE A 240 -0.37 -19.76 2.07
CA PHE A 240 -0.65 -19.92 3.50
C PHE A 240 -2.16 -19.73 3.74
N GLU A 241 -2.79 -20.68 4.40
CA GLU A 241 -4.19 -20.57 4.82
C GLU A 241 -4.25 -19.82 6.16
N GLY A 242 -4.89 -18.67 6.15
CA GLY A 242 -5.00 -17.78 7.30
C GLY A 242 -4.82 -16.31 6.92
N ASN A 243 -4.90 -15.45 7.92
CA ASN A 243 -4.73 -14.01 7.82
C ASN A 243 -3.25 -13.59 7.91
N TYR A 244 -3.01 -12.27 7.87
CA TYR A 244 -1.66 -11.71 7.92
C TYR A 244 -0.93 -12.04 9.23
N SER A 245 -1.60 -11.94 10.38
CA SER A 245 -1.01 -12.22 11.69
C SER A 245 -0.54 -13.67 11.81
N GLY A 246 -1.37 -14.64 11.38
CA GLY A 246 -0.99 -16.05 11.35
C GLY A 246 0.15 -16.36 10.38
N TRP A 247 0.15 -15.71 9.21
CA TRP A 247 1.26 -15.81 8.27
C TRP A 247 2.58 -15.28 8.86
N LEU A 248 2.53 -14.16 9.59
CA LEU A 248 3.72 -13.55 10.20
C LEU A 248 4.38 -14.49 11.21
N GLU A 249 3.59 -15.17 12.07
CA GLU A 249 4.08 -16.16 13.01
C GLU A 249 4.70 -17.37 12.29
N SER A 250 4.01 -17.89 11.26
CA SER A 250 4.51 -19.00 10.44
C SER A 250 5.82 -18.64 9.73
N LYS A 251 5.90 -17.43 9.18
CA LYS A 251 7.12 -16.92 8.54
C LYS A 251 8.27 -16.83 9.53
N ALA A 252 8.03 -16.29 10.73
CA ALA A 252 9.07 -16.20 11.78
C ALA A 252 9.62 -17.60 12.17
N ALA A 253 8.74 -18.59 12.32
CA ALA A 253 9.13 -19.95 12.62
C ALA A 253 9.95 -20.59 11.48
N ARG A 254 9.51 -20.42 10.21
CA ARG A 254 10.23 -20.89 9.02
C ARG A 254 11.63 -20.28 8.94
N LEU A 255 11.75 -18.97 9.19
CA LEU A 255 13.01 -18.26 9.18
C LEU A 255 13.99 -18.74 10.25
N ALA A 256 13.48 -18.99 11.46
CA ALA A 256 14.29 -19.54 12.55
C ALA A 256 14.80 -20.94 12.21
N GLN A 257 14.00 -21.75 11.51
CA GLN A 257 14.41 -23.07 11.03
C GLN A 257 15.45 -22.98 9.93
N GLU A 258 15.26 -22.12 8.92
CA GLU A 258 16.23 -21.88 7.84
C GLU A 258 17.58 -21.43 8.41
N ALA A 259 17.59 -20.46 9.35
CA ALA A 259 18.81 -19.98 9.99
C ALA A 259 19.56 -21.10 10.73
N LYS A 260 18.84 -22.02 11.41
CA LYS A 260 19.47 -23.20 12.04
C LYS A 260 20.07 -24.15 11.00
N GLN A 261 19.39 -24.36 9.87
CA GLN A 261 19.88 -25.21 8.78
C GLN A 261 21.12 -24.59 8.14
N GLU A 262 21.10 -23.28 7.86
CA GLU A 262 22.27 -22.54 7.32
C GLU A 262 23.48 -22.62 8.26
N ALA A 263 23.27 -22.40 9.57
CA ALA A 263 24.34 -22.51 10.55
C ALA A 263 24.93 -23.94 10.61
N SER A 264 24.06 -24.95 10.55
CA SER A 264 24.48 -26.35 10.50
C SER A 264 25.23 -26.69 9.23
N HIS A 265 24.75 -26.21 8.07
CA HIS A 265 25.40 -26.37 6.77
C HIS A 265 26.75 -25.67 6.73
N ALA A 266 26.84 -24.42 7.21
CA ALA A 266 28.10 -23.67 7.27
C ALA A 266 29.13 -24.39 8.18
N LYS A 267 28.68 -24.95 9.31
CA LYS A 267 29.53 -25.76 10.21
C LYS A 267 30.02 -27.04 9.53
N ALA A 268 29.14 -27.75 8.82
CA ALA A 268 29.50 -28.94 8.06
C ALA A 268 30.46 -28.62 6.92
N MET A 269 30.19 -27.56 6.15
CA MET A 269 31.06 -27.08 5.06
C MET A 269 32.45 -26.72 5.58
N LYS A 270 32.52 -25.98 6.70
CA LYS A 270 33.81 -25.62 7.34
C LYS A 270 34.60 -26.86 7.75
N ALA A 271 33.95 -27.83 8.36
CA ALA A 271 34.58 -29.09 8.79
C ALA A 271 35.12 -29.90 7.58
N GLU A 272 34.34 -30.01 6.51
CA GLU A 272 34.78 -30.71 5.30
C GLU A 272 35.88 -29.90 4.54
N LEU A 273 35.82 -28.57 4.56
CA LEU A 273 36.86 -27.72 3.99
C LEU A 273 38.19 -27.86 4.74
N GLU A 274 38.17 -27.89 6.08
CA GLU A 274 39.34 -28.13 6.91
C GLU A 274 39.91 -29.51 6.64
N TRP A 275 39.08 -30.52 6.49
CA TRP A 275 39.53 -31.88 6.13
C TRP A 275 40.13 -31.94 4.74
N VAL A 276 39.57 -31.22 3.72
CA VAL A 276 40.13 -31.12 2.37
C VAL A 276 41.48 -30.41 2.39
N ARG A 277 41.63 -29.35 3.23
CA ARG A 277 42.87 -28.57 3.37
C ARG A 277 43.98 -29.30 4.13
N GLN A 278 43.61 -30.15 5.08
CA GLN A 278 44.61 -31.02 5.73
C GLN A 278 45.14 -32.00 4.69
N GLY A 279 46.26 -31.61 4.07
CA GLY A 279 46.90 -32.36 3.03
C GLY A 279 47.22 -33.81 3.47
N ALA A 280 47.14 -34.75 2.54
CA ALA A 280 47.36 -36.15 2.72
C ALA A 280 48.80 -36.47 3.21
N LYS A 281 49.11 -36.17 4.45
CA LYS A 281 50.22 -36.80 5.18
C LYS A 281 49.70 -38.11 5.77
N GLY A 282 49.56 -39.11 4.95
CA GLY A 282 49.14 -40.45 5.40
C GLY A 282 48.25 -41.09 4.32
N ARG A 283 48.82 -42.04 3.63
CA ARG A 283 48.31 -42.94 2.60
C ARG A 283 46.93 -43.55 2.85
N GLN A 284 45.91 -42.74 2.87
CA GLN A 284 44.56 -43.24 2.65
C GLN A 284 43.94 -42.43 1.53
N ALA A 285 43.52 -43.10 0.45
CA ALA A 285 42.75 -42.52 -0.62
C ALA A 285 41.65 -41.68 -0.02
N LYS A 286 41.63 -40.36 -0.28
CA LYS A 286 40.54 -39.49 0.14
C LYS A 286 39.25 -40.19 -0.24
N SER A 287 38.44 -40.53 0.76
CA SER A 287 37.18 -41.26 0.52
C SER A 287 36.39 -40.53 -0.56
N LYS A 288 36.16 -41.18 -1.69
CA LYS A 288 35.40 -40.65 -2.82
C LYS A 288 34.03 -40.14 -2.35
N ALA A 289 33.45 -40.81 -1.37
CA ALA A 289 32.20 -40.42 -0.73
C ALA A 289 32.28 -39.08 0.01
N ARG A 290 33.42 -38.71 0.61
CA ARG A 290 33.58 -37.45 1.34
C ARG A 290 33.83 -36.28 0.39
N LEU A 291 34.55 -36.51 -0.71
CA LEU A 291 34.67 -35.50 -1.79
C LEU A 291 33.33 -35.25 -2.45
N GLN A 292 32.56 -36.29 -2.74
CA GLN A 292 31.22 -36.21 -3.30
C GLN A 292 30.28 -35.44 -2.37
N ARG A 293 30.36 -35.68 -1.06
CA ARG A 293 29.59 -34.94 -0.05
C ARG A 293 29.99 -33.46 0.04
N PHE A 294 31.28 -33.15 -0.11
CA PHE A 294 31.74 -31.76 -0.19
C PHE A 294 31.21 -31.05 -1.45
N GLU A 295 31.25 -31.72 -2.61
CA GLU A 295 30.69 -31.22 -3.87
C GLU A 295 29.17 -31.02 -3.77
N GLU A 296 28.45 -31.97 -3.13
CA GLU A 296 27.02 -31.83 -2.85
C GLU A 296 26.72 -30.66 -1.92
N LEU A 297 27.49 -30.46 -0.84
CA LEU A 297 27.37 -29.31 0.05
C LEU A 297 27.71 -27.98 -0.66
N GLN A 298 28.69 -28.00 -1.56
CA GLN A 298 29.08 -26.83 -2.35
C GLN A 298 28.04 -26.49 -3.43
N SER A 299 27.36 -27.49 -4.00
CA SER A 299 26.32 -27.30 -5.00
C SER A 299 24.99 -26.78 -4.41
N GLN A 300 24.79 -26.95 -3.11
CA GLN A 300 23.66 -26.34 -2.39
C GLN A 300 23.94 -24.85 -2.21
N GLU A 301 23.63 -24.06 -3.24
CA GLU A 301 23.61 -22.59 -3.14
C GLU A 301 22.52 -22.17 -2.17
N PHE A 302 22.89 -21.93 -0.93
CA PHE A 302 22.07 -21.11 -0.06
C PHE A 302 22.13 -19.67 -0.59
N GLN A 303 21.06 -19.22 -1.20
CA GLN A 303 20.92 -17.81 -1.53
C GLN A 303 20.98 -17.04 -0.22
N LYS A 304 22.12 -16.38 0.03
CA LYS A 304 22.32 -15.53 1.20
C LYS A 304 21.14 -14.56 1.29
N ARG A 305 20.46 -14.61 2.40
CA ARG A 305 19.45 -13.62 2.74
C ARG A 305 20.13 -12.26 2.82
N SER A 306 19.49 -11.27 2.27
CA SER A 306 19.87 -9.88 2.51
C SER A 306 19.87 -9.64 4.02
N GLU A 307 20.95 -9.06 4.50
CA GLU A 307 21.09 -8.58 5.88
C GLU A 307 19.83 -7.84 6.32
N THR A 308 19.41 -8.02 7.57
CA THR A 308 18.34 -7.27 8.22
C THR A 308 18.46 -5.80 7.87
N ASN A 309 17.41 -5.23 7.29
CA ASN A 309 17.38 -3.81 6.94
C ASN A 309 17.16 -2.99 8.23
N GLU A 310 18.18 -2.86 9.07
CA GLU A 310 18.10 -1.96 10.22
C GLU A 310 18.25 -0.51 9.75
N ILE A 311 17.17 0.27 9.88
CA ILE A 311 17.22 1.72 9.67
C ILE A 311 17.66 2.35 10.99
N TYR A 312 18.64 3.24 10.94
CA TYR A 312 19.08 4.03 12.08
C TYR A 312 18.76 5.50 11.82
N ILE A 313 18.06 6.13 12.77
CA ILE A 313 17.77 7.55 12.76
C ILE A 313 18.71 8.24 13.76
N PRO A 314 19.60 9.14 13.29
CA PRO A 314 20.54 9.79 14.18
C PRO A 314 19.82 10.70 15.18
N ALA A 315 20.20 10.61 16.44
CA ALA A 315 19.77 11.56 17.45
C ALA A 315 20.29 12.96 17.11
N GLY A 316 19.39 13.91 17.00
CA GLY A 316 19.75 15.34 16.94
C GLY A 316 20.23 15.89 18.29
N PRO A 317 20.39 17.20 18.41
CA PRO A 317 20.68 17.85 19.68
C PRO A 317 19.60 17.52 20.73
N ARG A 318 19.98 17.59 22.02
CA ARG A 318 19.02 17.32 23.10
C ARG A 318 17.81 18.25 22.99
N LEU A 319 16.62 17.68 22.92
CA LEU A 319 15.37 18.41 22.85
C LEU A 319 15.07 19.08 24.21
N GLY A 320 14.70 20.34 24.17
CA GLY A 320 14.22 21.09 25.35
C GLY A 320 12.81 20.65 25.78
N ASP A 321 12.27 21.30 26.81
CA ASP A 321 10.92 20.96 27.30
C ASP A 321 9.82 21.52 26.37
N LYS A 322 10.08 22.67 25.75
CA LYS A 322 9.20 23.24 24.71
C LYS A 322 9.60 22.70 23.36
N VAL A 323 8.69 21.96 22.73
CA VAL A 323 8.90 21.39 21.41
C VAL A 323 8.18 22.23 20.35
N ILE A 324 6.87 22.07 20.22
CA ILE A 324 6.02 22.85 19.32
C ILE A 324 4.72 23.14 20.04
N GLU A 325 4.33 24.42 20.08
CA GLU A 325 3.07 24.87 20.66
C GLU A 325 2.28 25.67 19.63
N LEU A 326 1.01 25.32 19.47
CA LEU A 326 0.06 26.02 18.64
C LEU A 326 -0.95 26.72 19.54
N HIS A 327 -1.20 28.00 19.29
CA HIS A 327 -2.14 28.82 20.06
C HIS A 327 -3.18 29.43 19.13
N ASN A 328 -4.43 28.94 19.23
CA ASN A 328 -5.61 29.41 18.50
C ASN A 328 -5.37 29.51 16.98
N VAL A 329 -4.64 28.54 16.41
CA VAL A 329 -4.26 28.52 15.00
C VAL A 329 -5.49 28.25 14.14
N THR A 330 -5.73 29.15 13.19
CA THR A 330 -6.77 28.99 12.18
C THR A 330 -6.16 29.12 10.79
N LYS A 331 -6.58 28.26 9.87
CA LYS A 331 -6.13 28.24 8.48
C LYS A 331 -7.24 27.82 7.52
N GLY A 332 -7.40 28.59 6.45
CA GLY A 332 -8.35 28.28 5.38
C GLY A 332 -7.82 28.65 4.00
N TYR A 333 -8.53 28.23 2.96
CA TYR A 333 -8.28 28.61 1.57
C TYR A 333 -9.61 28.93 0.88
N GLY A 334 -9.73 30.12 0.33
CA GLY A 334 -10.99 30.61 -0.22
C GLY A 334 -12.09 30.52 0.84
N ASP A 335 -13.19 29.85 0.53
CA ASP A 335 -14.35 29.72 1.44
C ASP A 335 -14.25 28.53 2.41
N ARG A 336 -13.13 27.80 2.43
CA ARG A 336 -12.98 26.56 3.22
C ARG A 336 -12.05 26.76 4.39
N VAL A 337 -12.53 26.53 5.61
CA VAL A 337 -11.70 26.45 6.80
C VAL A 337 -11.17 25.02 6.96
N LEU A 338 -9.84 24.85 6.97
CA LEU A 338 -9.19 23.56 7.16
C LEU A 338 -8.84 23.29 8.62
N ILE A 339 -8.45 24.31 9.34
CA ILE A 339 -8.11 24.26 10.77
C ILE A 339 -8.81 25.43 11.45
N ASP A 340 -9.65 25.15 12.44
CA ASP A 340 -10.41 26.14 13.20
C ASP A 340 -9.95 26.15 14.66
N ASN A 341 -9.29 27.23 15.06
CA ASN A 341 -8.90 27.51 16.45
C ASN A 341 -8.15 26.37 17.16
N LEU A 342 -7.14 25.80 16.50
CA LEU A 342 -6.35 24.70 17.03
C LEU A 342 -5.34 25.21 18.09
N SER A 343 -5.44 24.65 19.30
CA SER A 343 -4.45 24.87 20.36
C SER A 343 -3.97 23.51 20.87
N LEU A 344 -2.67 23.26 20.80
CA LEU A 344 -2.04 22.04 21.30
C LEU A 344 -0.57 22.28 21.62
N SER A 345 -0.02 21.44 22.48
CA SER A 345 1.42 21.36 22.75
C SER A 345 1.89 19.94 22.49
N ILE A 346 2.94 19.80 21.68
CA ILE A 346 3.54 18.50 21.36
C ILE A 346 4.55 18.14 22.46
N PRO A 347 4.33 17.03 23.20
CA PRO A 347 5.22 16.61 24.25
C PRO A 347 6.59 16.15 23.70
N LYS A 348 7.62 16.31 24.52
CA LYS A 348 8.94 15.77 24.23
C LYS A 348 8.91 14.25 24.16
N GLY A 349 9.53 13.69 23.12
CA GLY A 349 9.56 12.23 22.88
C GLY A 349 8.23 11.67 22.38
N ALA A 350 7.23 12.53 22.10
CA ALA A 350 5.96 12.07 21.53
C ALA A 350 6.11 11.72 20.05
N ILE A 351 5.45 10.64 19.65
CA ILE A 351 5.19 10.30 18.25
C ILE A 351 3.71 10.59 18.00
N VAL A 352 3.45 11.64 17.22
CA VAL A 352 2.09 12.11 16.92
C VAL A 352 1.68 11.61 15.56
N GLY A 353 0.71 10.69 15.53
CA GLY A 353 0.06 10.24 14.29
C GLY A 353 -0.99 11.25 13.84
N VAL A 354 -0.91 11.75 12.61
CA VAL A 354 -1.87 12.71 12.03
C VAL A 354 -2.78 11.97 11.06
N ILE A 355 -4.07 11.96 11.36
CA ILE A 355 -5.08 11.27 10.58
C ILE A 355 -6.20 12.21 10.12
N GLY A 356 -6.93 11.82 9.10
CA GLY A 356 -8.06 12.59 8.55
C GLY A 356 -8.22 12.40 7.06
N GLY A 357 -9.33 12.84 6.52
CA GLY A 357 -9.65 12.71 5.11
C GLY A 357 -8.65 13.37 4.16
N ASN A 358 -8.65 12.94 2.91
CA ASN A 358 -7.86 13.59 1.87
C ASN A 358 -8.33 15.03 1.68
N GLY A 359 -7.37 15.97 1.65
CA GLY A 359 -7.66 17.41 1.55
C GLY A 359 -8.04 18.09 2.88
N ALA A 360 -8.10 17.38 4.00
CA ALA A 360 -8.48 17.93 5.31
C ALA A 360 -7.51 19.00 5.87
N GLY A 361 -6.31 19.16 5.28
CA GLY A 361 -5.33 20.17 5.73
C GLY A 361 -4.10 19.60 6.42
N LYS A 362 -3.89 18.29 6.40
CA LYS A 362 -2.73 17.61 7.04
C LYS A 362 -1.38 18.17 6.54
N SER A 363 -1.16 18.18 5.23
CA SER A 363 0.07 18.73 4.62
C SER A 363 0.18 20.26 4.80
N THR A 364 -0.94 20.98 4.97
CA THR A 364 -0.95 22.42 5.30
C THR A 364 -0.36 22.64 6.70
N LEU A 365 -0.70 21.78 7.68
CA LEU A 365 -0.07 21.84 8.99
C LEU A 365 1.46 21.69 8.89
N PHE A 366 1.95 20.73 8.10
CA PHE A 366 3.39 20.55 7.91
C PHE A 366 4.06 21.77 7.26
N ARG A 367 3.40 22.40 6.27
CA ARG A 367 3.91 23.66 5.69
C ARG A 367 3.97 24.78 6.70
N MET A 368 3.00 24.88 7.62
CA MET A 368 3.02 25.86 8.69
C MET A 368 4.12 25.56 9.71
N LEU A 369 4.31 24.31 10.12
CA LEU A 369 5.37 23.90 11.04
C LEU A 369 6.78 24.11 10.45
N THR A 370 6.93 23.99 9.13
CA THR A 370 8.20 24.25 8.44
C THR A 370 8.40 25.72 8.07
N GLY A 371 7.46 26.60 8.41
CA GLY A 371 7.52 28.04 8.10
C GLY A 371 7.30 28.40 6.63
N LYS A 372 6.95 27.43 5.78
CA LYS A 372 6.63 27.64 4.35
C LYS A 372 5.30 28.35 4.16
N GLU A 373 4.44 28.28 5.16
CA GLU A 373 3.13 28.91 5.16
C GLU A 373 2.85 29.51 6.54
N GLN A 374 2.09 30.61 6.58
CA GLN A 374 1.68 31.25 7.84
C GLN A 374 0.21 30.91 8.14
N PRO A 375 -0.16 30.78 9.42
CA PRO A 375 -1.56 30.68 9.81
C PRO A 375 -2.29 32.01 9.49
N ASP A 376 -3.59 31.95 9.26
CA ASP A 376 -4.41 33.14 9.03
C ASP A 376 -4.66 33.88 10.36
N SER A 377 -4.74 33.13 11.46
CA SER A 377 -4.74 33.68 12.83
C SER A 377 -4.11 32.71 13.81
N GLY A 378 -3.76 33.21 14.99
CA GLY A 378 -3.04 32.45 16.02
C GLY A 378 -1.52 32.48 15.82
N THR A 379 -0.81 31.71 16.66
CA THR A 379 0.66 31.66 16.64
C THR A 379 1.15 30.23 16.75
N ILE A 380 2.29 29.95 16.11
CA ILE A 380 3.03 28.69 16.22
C ILE A 380 4.38 29.02 16.83
N GLU A 381 4.66 28.41 17.97
CA GLU A 381 5.91 28.58 18.67
C GLU A 381 6.74 27.31 18.61
N ILE A 382 7.94 27.41 18.07
CA ILE A 382 8.90 26.31 17.95
C ILE A 382 9.99 26.54 18.96
N GLY A 383 10.30 25.52 19.76
CA GLY A 383 11.34 25.62 20.80
C GLY A 383 12.73 25.90 20.20
N GLU A 384 13.54 26.71 20.90
CA GLU A 384 14.87 27.14 20.42
C GLU A 384 15.83 25.98 20.12
N THR A 385 15.65 24.83 20.79
CA THR A 385 16.48 23.63 20.58
C THR A 385 15.98 22.73 19.49
N VAL A 386 14.82 23.03 18.87
CA VAL A 386 14.19 22.21 17.85
C VAL A 386 14.93 22.32 16.53
N GLN A 387 15.29 21.17 15.99
CA GLN A 387 15.81 21.01 14.63
C GLN A 387 14.87 20.09 13.86
N ILE A 388 14.07 20.67 12.98
CA ILE A 388 13.11 19.93 12.18
C ILE A 388 13.82 19.28 11.00
N ALA A 389 13.66 17.95 10.86
CA ALA A 389 13.94 17.22 9.64
C ALA A 389 12.60 16.81 9.00
N SER A 390 12.36 17.24 7.77
CA SER A 390 11.10 17.00 7.09
C SER A 390 11.30 16.31 5.76
N VAL A 391 10.50 15.26 5.51
CA VAL A 391 10.25 14.73 4.17
C VAL A 391 9.13 15.57 3.57
N ASP A 392 9.46 16.39 2.60
CA ASP A 392 8.44 17.13 1.84
C ASP A 392 8.04 16.29 0.62
N GLN A 393 6.74 16.26 0.30
CA GLN A 393 6.26 15.67 -0.95
C GLN A 393 6.75 16.44 -2.20
N SER A 394 7.26 17.66 -2.03
CA SER A 394 7.89 18.41 -3.13
C SER A 394 9.21 17.73 -3.53
N ARG A 395 9.18 17.11 -4.68
CA ARG A 395 10.26 16.30 -5.27
C ARG A 395 11.44 17.16 -5.81
N ASP A 396 11.49 18.45 -5.45
CA ASP A 396 12.40 19.44 -6.02
C ASP A 396 13.86 19.30 -5.56
N SER A 397 14.11 18.51 -4.49
CA SER A 397 15.46 18.29 -3.96
C SER A 397 16.22 17.14 -4.65
N LEU A 398 15.58 16.40 -5.55
CA LEU A 398 16.19 15.26 -6.21
C LEU A 398 16.79 15.66 -7.58
N GLU A 399 18.10 15.51 -7.71
CA GLU A 399 18.82 15.80 -8.94
C GLU A 399 18.73 14.63 -9.93
N GLY A 400 17.93 14.78 -10.98
CA GLY A 400 17.67 13.71 -11.96
C GLY A 400 18.89 13.10 -12.62
N ASN A 401 20.00 13.84 -12.71
CA ASN A 401 21.23 13.41 -13.37
C ASN A 401 22.21 12.64 -12.46
N LYS A 402 21.94 12.59 -11.15
CA LYS A 402 22.71 11.78 -10.19
C LYS A 402 22.17 10.36 -10.13
N THR A 403 23.02 9.41 -9.81
CA THR A 403 22.60 8.06 -9.43
C THR A 403 22.03 8.08 -8.00
N VAL A 404 21.27 7.05 -7.63
CA VAL A 404 20.74 6.89 -6.25
C VAL A 404 21.89 6.97 -5.24
N TRP A 405 23.00 6.29 -5.51
CA TRP A 405 24.17 6.29 -4.64
C TRP A 405 24.81 7.68 -4.54
N GLU A 406 25.03 8.36 -5.66
CA GLU A 406 25.59 9.72 -5.67
C GLU A 406 24.70 10.73 -4.97
N GLN A 407 23.38 10.62 -5.12
CA GLN A 407 22.41 11.51 -4.46
C GLN A 407 22.48 11.41 -2.93
N VAL A 408 22.73 10.21 -2.40
CA VAL A 408 22.82 10.00 -0.94
C VAL A 408 24.23 10.25 -0.43
N SER A 409 25.27 9.86 -1.18
CA SER A 409 26.66 9.85 -0.72
C SER A 409 27.47 11.09 -1.11
N ASP A 410 26.95 11.90 -2.05
CA ASP A 410 27.73 12.98 -2.71
C ASP A 410 29.05 12.45 -3.32
N GLY A 411 29.10 11.15 -3.67
CA GLY A 411 30.27 10.48 -4.22
C GLY A 411 31.24 9.91 -3.20
N PHE A 412 30.95 10.02 -1.89
CA PHE A 412 31.81 9.49 -0.84
C PHE A 412 31.47 8.03 -0.48
N GLU A 413 32.47 7.17 -0.34
CA GLU A 413 32.30 5.78 0.09
C GLU A 413 31.83 5.67 1.55
N GLN A 414 32.21 6.64 2.41
CA GLN A 414 31.76 6.76 3.79
C GLN A 414 30.92 8.02 3.94
N ILE A 415 29.80 7.90 4.62
CA ILE A 415 28.91 9.02 4.95
C ILE A 415 28.74 9.12 6.46
N LYS A 416 28.66 10.35 6.94
CA LYS A 416 28.42 10.62 8.34
C LYS A 416 26.91 10.69 8.62
N ILE A 417 26.44 9.89 9.58
CA ILE A 417 25.06 9.87 10.04
C ILE A 417 25.07 10.12 11.53
N GLY A 418 24.72 11.34 11.92
CA GLY A 418 24.91 11.79 13.30
C GLY A 418 26.39 11.72 13.71
N ASN A 419 26.69 10.90 14.71
CA ASN A 419 28.05 10.69 15.23
C ASN A 419 28.76 9.45 14.63
N TYR A 420 28.12 8.73 13.72
CA TYR A 420 28.66 7.49 13.15
C TYR A 420 29.05 7.69 11.68
N GLU A 421 30.15 7.06 11.29
CA GLU A 421 30.54 6.90 9.91
C GLU A 421 30.09 5.51 9.43
N VAL A 422 29.32 5.47 8.34
CA VAL A 422 28.81 4.24 7.76
C VAL A 422 29.13 4.17 6.27
N PRO A 423 29.36 2.95 5.71
CA PRO A 423 29.52 2.80 4.28
C PRO A 423 28.27 3.24 3.55
N SER A 424 28.40 4.17 2.60
CA SER A 424 27.27 4.78 1.89
C SER A 424 26.41 3.76 1.15
N ARG A 425 27.05 2.75 0.53
CA ARG A 425 26.35 1.66 -0.18
C ARG A 425 25.51 0.80 0.77
N SER A 426 26.02 0.54 1.98
CA SER A 426 25.26 -0.20 3.01
C SER A 426 24.07 0.62 3.48
N TYR A 427 24.24 1.93 3.70
CA TYR A 427 23.14 2.82 4.09
C TYR A 427 22.03 2.84 3.02
N VAL A 428 22.39 3.05 1.76
CA VAL A 428 21.43 3.05 0.65
C VAL A 428 20.73 1.68 0.50
N GLY A 429 21.45 0.59 0.79
CA GLY A 429 20.92 -0.77 0.79
C GLY A 429 19.80 -1.01 1.81
N ARG A 430 19.81 -0.29 2.94
CA ARG A 430 18.77 -0.38 3.99
C ARG A 430 17.39 0.11 3.52
N PHE A 431 17.36 0.98 2.52
CA PHE A 431 16.15 1.47 1.85
C PHE A 431 15.79 0.66 0.59
N ASN A 432 16.26 -0.59 0.55
CA ASN A 432 15.99 -1.56 -0.52
C ASN A 432 16.52 -1.16 -1.92
N PHE A 433 17.59 -0.35 -1.97
CA PHE A 433 18.36 -0.14 -3.19
C PHE A 433 19.58 -1.05 -3.17
N LYS A 434 19.51 -2.21 -3.87
CA LYS A 434 20.54 -3.25 -3.84
C LYS A 434 21.27 -3.36 -5.18
N GLY A 435 22.57 -3.59 -5.13
CA GLY A 435 23.39 -3.87 -6.32
C GLY A 435 23.22 -2.82 -7.43
N ALA A 436 22.66 -3.22 -8.56
CA ALA A 436 22.48 -2.35 -9.73
C ALA A 436 21.50 -1.19 -9.51
N ASP A 437 20.55 -1.32 -8.56
CA ASP A 437 19.56 -0.27 -8.29
C ASP A 437 20.23 1.00 -7.75
N GLN A 438 21.35 0.88 -7.06
CA GLN A 438 22.14 2.02 -6.58
C GLN A 438 22.75 2.87 -7.71
N GLN A 439 22.90 2.28 -8.89
CA GLN A 439 23.45 2.93 -10.09
C GLN A 439 22.37 3.50 -11.02
N LYS A 440 21.07 3.28 -10.72
CA LYS A 440 19.99 3.91 -11.48
C LYS A 440 20.03 5.42 -11.31
N PHE A 441 19.77 6.14 -12.39
CA PHE A 441 19.61 7.59 -12.31
C PHE A 441 18.29 7.94 -11.61
N VAL A 442 18.30 9.02 -10.83
CA VAL A 442 17.13 9.50 -10.09
C VAL A 442 15.94 9.80 -11.01
N LYS A 443 16.20 10.27 -12.24
CA LYS A 443 15.15 10.50 -13.25
C LYS A 443 14.43 9.22 -13.68
N ASP A 444 15.09 8.07 -13.62
CA ASP A 444 14.58 6.78 -14.09
C ASP A 444 13.87 5.98 -12.96
N LEU A 445 13.81 6.55 -11.76
CA LEU A 445 13.14 5.93 -10.62
C LEU A 445 11.62 6.02 -10.74
N SER A 446 10.93 4.95 -10.33
CA SER A 446 9.49 4.95 -10.10
C SER A 446 9.11 5.91 -8.95
N GLY A 447 7.81 6.21 -8.81
CA GLY A 447 7.30 7.05 -7.73
C GLY A 447 7.72 6.53 -6.34
N GLY A 448 7.56 5.24 -6.10
CA GLY A 448 7.92 4.60 -4.84
C GLY A 448 9.43 4.54 -4.59
N GLU A 449 10.25 4.30 -5.63
CA GLU A 449 11.71 4.40 -5.49
C GLU A 449 12.15 5.81 -5.11
N ARG A 450 11.51 6.84 -5.67
CA ARG A 450 11.78 8.23 -5.30
C ARG A 450 11.36 8.52 -3.85
N GLY A 451 10.22 8.01 -3.40
CA GLY A 451 9.76 8.14 -2.01
C GLY A 451 10.79 7.55 -1.02
N ARG A 452 11.27 6.34 -1.29
CA ARG A 452 12.32 5.70 -0.47
C ARG A 452 13.64 6.47 -0.47
N LEU A 453 14.06 6.99 -1.62
CA LEU A 453 15.26 7.82 -1.70
C LEU A 453 15.12 9.11 -0.89
N HIS A 454 13.95 9.72 -0.97
CA HIS A 454 13.64 10.93 -0.20
C HIS A 454 13.66 10.66 1.30
N LEU A 455 13.05 9.57 1.75
CA LEU A 455 13.10 9.13 3.15
C LEU A 455 14.55 8.91 3.61
N ALA A 456 15.38 8.24 2.80
CA ALA A 456 16.79 8.03 3.10
C ALA A 456 17.55 9.34 3.29
N LEU A 457 17.32 10.32 2.42
CA LEU A 457 17.95 11.64 2.50
C LEU A 457 17.53 12.40 3.77
N THR A 458 16.24 12.37 4.11
CA THR A 458 15.73 13.05 5.29
C THR A 458 16.27 12.45 6.58
N LEU A 459 16.26 11.13 6.69
CA LEU A 459 16.80 10.46 7.86
C LEU A 459 18.33 10.64 7.98
N LYS A 460 19.05 10.79 6.85
CA LYS A 460 20.49 11.15 6.84
C LYS A 460 20.73 12.54 7.43
N GLN A 461 19.88 13.52 7.14
CA GLN A 461 20.07 14.90 7.64
C GLN A 461 20.06 14.97 9.17
N GLY A 462 19.28 14.07 9.79
CA GLY A 462 19.11 14.10 11.23
C GLY A 462 18.26 15.29 11.69
N GLY A 463 17.92 15.31 12.95
CA GLY A 463 17.10 16.31 13.59
C GLY A 463 16.61 15.76 14.92
N ASN A 464 15.97 16.57 15.75
CA ASN A 464 15.33 16.11 16.97
C ASN A 464 13.79 16.17 16.92
N VAL A 465 13.25 16.70 15.81
CA VAL A 465 11.83 16.62 15.46
C VAL A 465 11.70 16.19 14.00
N LEU A 466 11.05 15.05 13.76
CA LEU A 466 10.82 14.49 12.42
C LEU A 466 9.41 14.82 11.96
N LEU A 467 9.28 15.32 10.73
CA LEU A 467 7.99 15.48 10.05
C LEU A 467 7.97 14.53 8.86
N LEU A 468 7.13 13.49 8.94
CA LEU A 468 7.02 12.45 7.92
C LEU A 468 5.62 12.49 7.29
N ASP A 469 5.54 12.78 6.00
CA ASP A 469 4.28 12.81 5.25
C ASP A 469 4.15 11.54 4.41
N GLU A 470 3.21 10.66 4.80
CA GLU A 470 2.93 9.35 4.19
C GLU A 470 4.20 8.48 3.98
N PRO A 471 5.04 8.28 5.01
CA PRO A 471 6.27 7.50 4.86
C PRO A 471 6.03 6.01 4.61
N SER A 472 4.84 5.50 4.91
CA SER A 472 4.43 4.11 4.68
C SER A 472 4.12 3.81 3.21
N ASN A 473 3.79 4.82 2.42
CA ASN A 473 3.50 4.64 1.00
C ASN A 473 4.74 4.13 0.27
N ASP A 474 4.53 3.13 -0.61
CA ASP A 474 5.57 2.56 -1.45
C ASP A 474 6.73 1.84 -0.71
N LEU A 475 6.61 1.59 0.60
CA LEU A 475 7.52 0.74 1.34
C LEU A 475 7.01 -0.71 1.36
N ASP A 476 7.92 -1.68 1.22
CA ASP A 476 7.56 -3.06 1.50
C ASP A 476 7.48 -3.31 3.02
N VAL A 477 6.81 -4.39 3.39
CA VAL A 477 6.54 -4.75 4.80
C VAL A 477 7.82 -4.83 5.64
N GLU A 478 8.93 -5.29 5.07
CA GLU A 478 10.20 -5.42 5.81
C GLU A 478 10.85 -4.05 6.04
N THR A 479 10.86 -3.18 5.03
CA THR A 479 11.38 -1.80 5.16
C THR A 479 10.49 -0.96 6.09
N LEU A 480 9.18 -1.14 6.01
CA LEU A 480 8.23 -0.46 6.90
C LEU A 480 8.44 -0.87 8.36
N ARG A 481 8.65 -2.15 8.62
CA ARG A 481 8.97 -2.65 9.96
C ARG A 481 10.28 -2.08 10.51
N ALA A 482 11.31 -2.01 9.67
CA ALA A 482 12.58 -1.40 10.06
C ALA A 482 12.42 0.11 10.39
N LEU A 483 11.53 0.81 9.67
CA LEU A 483 11.19 2.20 9.96
C LEU A 483 10.43 2.33 11.29
N GLU A 484 9.48 1.42 11.57
CA GLU A 484 8.78 1.38 12.87
C GLU A 484 9.76 1.24 14.03
N GLU A 485 10.65 0.25 13.95
CA GLU A 485 11.68 0.02 14.99
C GLU A 485 12.59 1.24 15.16
N ALA A 486 13.03 1.85 14.05
CA ALA A 486 13.86 3.05 14.08
C ALA A 486 13.15 4.28 14.71
N LEU A 487 11.84 4.43 14.49
CA LEU A 487 11.05 5.51 15.09
C LEU A 487 10.82 5.29 16.58
N LEU A 488 10.61 4.05 17.02
CA LEU A 488 10.47 3.70 18.44
C LEU A 488 11.77 3.92 19.21
N ASP A 489 12.92 3.70 18.58
CA ASP A 489 14.24 3.95 19.18
C ASP A 489 14.70 5.41 19.06
N PHE A 490 13.96 6.25 18.34
CA PHE A 490 14.31 7.64 18.12
C PHE A 490 14.11 8.49 19.39
N PRO A 491 15.15 9.13 19.94
CA PRO A 491 15.04 9.88 21.21
C PRO A 491 14.39 11.27 21.06
N GLY A 492 14.02 11.68 19.85
CA GLY A 492 13.34 12.94 19.55
C GLY A 492 11.82 12.80 19.54
N SER A 493 11.13 13.80 18.99
CA SER A 493 9.70 13.73 18.70
C SER A 493 9.46 13.54 17.21
N ALA A 494 8.38 12.88 16.84
CA ALA A 494 7.99 12.71 15.44
C ALA A 494 6.52 13.07 15.24
N ILE A 495 6.22 13.71 14.10
CA ILE A 495 4.86 13.96 13.65
C ILE A 495 4.73 13.25 12.31
N VAL A 496 3.82 12.29 12.22
CA VAL A 496 3.71 11.37 11.11
C VAL A 496 2.30 11.40 10.55
N ILE A 497 2.15 11.91 9.33
CA ILE A 497 0.90 11.75 8.57
C ILE A 497 0.94 10.34 7.97
N SER A 498 -0.05 9.52 8.26
CA SER A 498 -0.19 8.22 7.60
C SER A 498 -1.64 7.75 7.58
N HIS A 499 -1.98 7.01 6.54
CA HIS A 499 -3.23 6.27 6.42
C HIS A 499 -3.08 4.80 6.81
N ASP A 500 -1.84 4.34 7.06
CA ASP A 500 -1.55 2.99 7.56
C ASP A 500 -1.86 2.92 9.07
N ARG A 501 -3.02 2.35 9.37
CA ARG A 501 -3.55 2.21 10.74
C ARG A 501 -2.63 1.34 11.60
N TRP A 502 -2.10 0.25 11.05
CA TRP A 502 -1.20 -0.66 11.75
C TRP A 502 0.13 0.03 12.12
N PHE A 503 0.67 0.79 11.18
CA PHE A 503 1.86 1.59 11.41
C PHE A 503 1.64 2.58 12.56
N LEU A 504 0.55 3.34 12.53
CA LEU A 504 0.22 4.30 13.58
C LEU A 504 -0.07 3.61 14.92
N ASP A 505 -0.72 2.46 14.92
CA ASP A 505 -1.01 1.72 16.15
C ASP A 505 0.25 1.26 16.88
N ARG A 506 1.30 0.93 16.13
CA ARG A 506 2.59 0.49 16.68
C ARG A 506 3.47 1.62 17.18
N ILE A 507 3.45 2.79 16.51
CA ILE A 507 4.42 3.84 16.82
C ILE A 507 3.81 5.04 17.54
N ALA A 508 2.53 5.37 17.30
CA ALA A 508 1.95 6.60 17.81
C ALA A 508 1.70 6.54 19.33
N THR A 509 2.11 7.58 20.01
CA THR A 509 1.78 7.86 21.42
C THR A 509 0.60 8.82 21.54
N HIS A 510 0.34 9.57 20.48
CA HIS A 510 -0.75 10.54 20.39
C HIS A 510 -1.32 10.54 18.98
N ILE A 511 -2.60 10.84 18.85
CA ILE A 511 -3.30 10.97 17.57
C ILE A 511 -3.84 12.39 17.42
N LEU A 512 -3.54 13.03 16.29
CA LEU A 512 -4.12 14.29 15.85
C LEU A 512 -5.10 14.01 14.72
N SER A 513 -6.39 14.09 15.02
CA SER A 513 -7.46 13.73 14.09
C SER A 513 -8.13 14.97 13.52
N TYR A 514 -8.15 15.06 12.19
CA TYR A 514 -8.94 16.04 11.45
C TYR A 514 -10.38 15.53 11.30
N GLU A 515 -11.30 16.22 11.92
CA GLU A 515 -12.74 15.95 11.86
C GLU A 515 -13.42 16.92 10.87
N ASP A 516 -14.73 16.80 10.69
CA ASP A 516 -15.50 17.72 9.85
C ASP A 516 -15.48 19.16 10.40
N ASP A 517 -15.80 20.11 9.53
CA ASP A 517 -15.92 21.55 9.82
C ASP A 517 -14.62 22.20 10.35
N GLY A 518 -13.45 21.64 9.97
CA GLY A 518 -12.13 22.17 10.34
C GLY A 518 -11.75 21.92 11.80
N LYS A 519 -12.50 21.09 12.52
CA LYS A 519 -12.19 20.72 13.88
C LYS A 519 -11.06 19.70 13.91
N VAL A 520 -10.07 19.97 14.77
CA VAL A 520 -8.93 19.06 14.96
C VAL A 520 -8.90 18.66 16.43
N SER A 521 -8.90 17.35 16.68
CA SER A 521 -8.85 16.76 18.01
C SER A 521 -7.49 16.13 18.29
N PHE A 522 -6.97 16.31 19.51
CA PHE A 522 -5.73 15.74 19.98
C PHE A 522 -6.01 14.69 21.06
N PHE A 523 -5.60 13.46 20.84
CA PHE A 523 -5.89 12.31 21.69
C PHE A 523 -4.55 11.69 22.16
N GLU A 524 -4.44 11.38 23.45
CA GLU A 524 -3.32 10.64 24.01
C GLU A 524 -3.61 9.16 23.97
N GLY A 525 -2.83 8.42 23.20
CA GLY A 525 -2.99 6.97 22.95
C GLY A 525 -2.63 6.59 21.52
N ASN A 526 -2.71 5.29 21.24
CA ASN A 526 -2.48 4.72 19.90
C ASN A 526 -3.74 4.79 19.01
N TYR A 527 -3.64 4.26 17.78
CA TYR A 527 -4.76 4.30 16.84
C TYR A 527 -5.97 3.49 17.32
N THR A 528 -5.76 2.29 17.87
CA THR A 528 -6.84 1.42 18.37
C THR A 528 -7.60 2.07 19.52
N GLU A 529 -6.91 2.71 20.45
CA GLU A 529 -7.52 3.42 21.58
C GLU A 529 -8.31 4.64 21.11
N PHE A 530 -7.77 5.39 20.15
CA PHE A 530 -8.45 6.52 19.50
C PHE A 530 -9.73 6.06 18.79
N GLU A 531 -9.69 4.96 18.03
CA GLU A 531 -10.86 4.45 17.32
C GLU A 531 -11.96 3.98 18.28
N ALA A 532 -11.56 3.35 19.38
CA ALA A 532 -12.51 2.98 20.44
C ALA A 532 -13.17 4.20 21.09
N ASP A 533 -12.42 5.27 21.33
CA ASP A 533 -12.95 6.55 21.83
C ASP A 533 -13.86 7.22 20.79
N ARG A 534 -13.46 7.26 19.52
CA ARG A 534 -14.26 7.79 18.41
C ARG A 534 -15.62 7.07 18.30
N LYS A 535 -15.62 5.74 18.38
CA LYS A 535 -16.87 4.94 18.39
C LYS A 535 -17.76 5.26 19.58
N LYS A 536 -17.20 5.47 20.76
CA LYS A 536 -17.98 5.88 21.95
C LYS A 536 -18.60 7.28 21.79
N ARG A 537 -17.87 8.23 21.17
CA ARG A 537 -18.35 9.61 20.97
C ARG A 537 -19.39 9.75 19.87
N LEU A 538 -19.24 9.05 18.76
CA LEU A 538 -20.01 9.23 17.53
C LEU A 538 -21.03 8.11 17.27
N GLY A 539 -20.97 6.98 17.99
CA GLY A 539 -21.83 5.83 17.77
C GLY A 539 -21.68 5.23 16.37
N ASP A 540 -22.77 4.69 15.82
CA ASP A 540 -22.78 4.06 14.48
C ASP A 540 -22.46 5.04 13.34
N ALA A 541 -22.62 6.35 13.55
CA ALA A 541 -22.23 7.37 12.57
C ALA A 541 -20.72 7.42 12.32
N ALA A 542 -19.89 6.91 13.25
CA ALA A 542 -18.46 6.83 13.10
C ALA A 542 -18.00 5.83 12.00
N ALA A 543 -18.86 4.88 11.64
CA ALA A 543 -18.54 3.80 10.71
C ALA A 543 -18.89 4.12 9.24
N GLN A 544 -19.62 5.21 8.97
CA GLN A 544 -20.04 5.56 7.62
C GLN A 544 -19.10 6.62 7.02
N PRO A 545 -18.30 6.28 6.00
CA PRO A 545 -17.50 7.28 5.31
C PRO A 545 -18.42 8.28 4.60
N HIS A 546 -18.12 9.56 4.76
CA HIS A 546 -18.80 10.66 4.07
C HIS A 546 -17.79 11.67 3.58
N ARG A 547 -18.17 12.48 2.60
CA ARG A 547 -17.31 13.56 2.10
C ARG A 547 -17.00 14.54 3.21
N VAL A 548 -15.73 14.98 3.32
CA VAL A 548 -15.30 15.97 4.30
C VAL A 548 -16.17 17.23 4.17
N ARG A 549 -16.82 17.62 5.25
CA ARG A 549 -17.59 18.87 5.32
C ARG A 549 -16.66 19.98 5.76
N TYR A 550 -16.72 21.12 5.06
CA TYR A 550 -15.92 22.27 5.40
C TYR A 550 -16.81 23.39 5.93
N LYS A 551 -16.40 23.97 7.05
CA LYS A 551 -16.99 25.21 7.55
C LYS A 551 -16.70 26.32 6.55
N LYS A 552 -17.72 27.10 6.18
CA LYS A 552 -17.53 28.29 5.35
C LYS A 552 -16.90 29.39 6.19
N LEU A 553 -15.94 30.11 5.63
CA LEU A 553 -15.46 31.36 6.21
C LEU A 553 -16.63 32.33 6.25
N ALA A 554 -16.97 32.84 7.46
CA ALA A 554 -18.01 33.84 7.67
C ALA A 554 -17.52 35.22 7.21
#